data_a44ff8fd84c19c94e0d07acd9aad5ca5
#
_entry.id   a44ff8fd84c19c94e0d07acd9aad5ca5
#
_cell.length_a   1.000
_cell.length_b   1.000
_cell.length_c   1.000
_cell.angle_alpha   90.00
_cell.angle_beta   90.00
_cell.angle_gamma   90.00
#
_symmetry.space_group_name_H-M   'P 1'
#
loop_
_entity.id
_entity.type
_entity.pdbx_description
1 polymer ?
#
loop_
_entity_poly.entity_id
_entity_poly.type
_entity_poly.pdbx_seq_one_letter_code
_entity_poly.pdbx_strand_id
1 'polypeptide(L)'
;MFKKILLTPIVFFHIVCFSQNLTGEELINKSIEYHDPNNNWARFIGDLNITMETPSRAPRVSSISLNLQKQYFKNEYGKDGNTITQEVNKEACLVLLNKKKEFTAAEEKTYRLSCDQAKRTRDYYTYLYGLPMKLKDPGTLINPKVEKRSFKGKDYWVAQVKYEKEVGKDTWYFYFDPSTFALEVYQFYHDESKNDGEYILLTEEYEVNGIKMPKNRAWFYNKDDAYLGTDFLYKNQTK
;
A
#
# COMPACT_ATOMS: atom_id res chain seq x y z
N MET A 1 22.06 -61.26 -50.22
CA MET A 1 22.45 -60.26 -49.19
C MET A 1 21.21 -59.48 -48.72
N PHE A 2 20.58 -59.91 -47.66
CA PHE A 2 19.38 -59.21 -47.13
C PHE A 2 19.82 -58.15 -46.10
N LYS A 3 19.60 -56.86 -46.43
CA LYS A 3 19.81 -55.76 -45.48
C LYS A 3 18.66 -55.75 -44.48
N LYS A 4 18.97 -56.01 -43.21
CA LYS A 4 17.99 -55.78 -42.07
C LYS A 4 17.91 -54.26 -41.81
N ILE A 5 16.74 -53.68 -42.02
CA ILE A 5 16.41 -52.32 -41.62
C ILE A 5 16.00 -52.37 -40.13
N LEU A 6 16.84 -51.73 -39.29
CA LEU A 6 16.56 -51.59 -37.87
C LEU A 6 15.64 -50.34 -37.70
N LEU A 7 14.37 -50.54 -37.40
CA LEU A 7 13.46 -49.46 -37.05
C LEU A 7 13.64 -49.13 -35.55
N THR A 8 14.22 -47.95 -35.25
CA THR A 8 14.32 -47.44 -33.89
C THR A 8 13.01 -46.72 -33.55
N PRO A 9 12.31 -47.10 -32.48
CA PRO A 9 11.08 -46.39 -32.08
C PRO A 9 11.43 -45.01 -31.51
N ILE A 10 10.91 -43.94 -32.13
CA ILE A 10 10.98 -42.58 -31.59
C ILE A 10 9.90 -42.47 -30.47
N VAL A 11 10.34 -42.45 -29.21
CA VAL A 11 9.48 -42.18 -28.06
C VAL A 11 9.23 -40.67 -27.97
N PHE A 12 8.04 -40.26 -28.35
CA PHE A 12 7.60 -38.88 -28.13
C PHE A 12 7.31 -38.67 -26.63
N PHE A 13 8.22 -37.98 -25.98
CA PHE A 13 7.98 -37.49 -24.60
C PHE A 13 7.02 -36.28 -24.67
N HIS A 14 5.74 -36.51 -24.35
CA HIS A 14 4.78 -35.43 -24.20
C HIS A 14 5.09 -34.71 -22.87
N ILE A 15 5.75 -33.54 -22.96
CA ILE A 15 5.87 -32.63 -21.80
C ILE A 15 4.48 -32.04 -21.58
N VAL A 16 3.74 -32.56 -20.62
CA VAL A 16 2.49 -31.96 -20.13
C VAL A 16 2.91 -30.72 -19.33
N CYS A 17 2.89 -29.56 -19.99
CA CYS A 17 3.06 -28.29 -19.33
C CYS A 17 1.77 -28.02 -18.52
N PHE A 18 1.78 -28.32 -17.23
CA PHE A 18 0.74 -27.84 -16.32
C PHE A 18 0.93 -26.31 -16.22
N SER A 19 0.11 -25.56 -16.93
CA SER A 19 -0.06 -24.14 -16.65
C SER A 19 -0.67 -24.05 -15.25
N GLN A 20 0.16 -23.87 -14.24
CA GLN A 20 -0.33 -23.54 -12.91
C GLN A 20 -0.96 -22.15 -13.01
N ASN A 21 -2.27 -22.08 -12.73
CA ASN A 21 -2.95 -20.80 -12.63
C ASN A 21 -2.36 -20.04 -11.43
N LEU A 22 -1.88 -18.82 -11.68
CA LEU A 22 -1.37 -17.94 -10.66
C LEU A 22 -2.43 -17.74 -9.56
N THR A 23 -2.09 -18.05 -8.32
CA THR A 23 -2.97 -17.82 -7.16
C THR A 23 -2.80 -16.41 -6.60
N GLY A 24 -3.80 -15.94 -5.82
CA GLY A 24 -3.71 -14.63 -5.16
C GLY A 24 -2.49 -14.51 -4.24
N GLU A 25 -2.18 -15.56 -3.49
CA GLU A 25 -0.99 -15.62 -2.64
C GLU A 25 0.31 -15.53 -3.45
N GLU A 26 0.42 -16.26 -4.55
CA GLU A 26 1.58 -16.20 -5.42
C GLU A 26 1.75 -14.83 -6.08
N LEU A 27 0.63 -14.21 -6.51
CA LEU A 27 0.65 -12.87 -7.09
C LEU A 27 1.17 -11.83 -6.09
N ILE A 28 0.67 -11.86 -4.85
CA ILE A 28 1.13 -10.96 -3.79
C ILE A 28 2.60 -11.22 -3.46
N ASN A 29 3.03 -12.48 -3.37
CA ASN A 29 4.44 -12.80 -3.10
C ASN A 29 5.37 -12.28 -4.20
N LYS A 30 4.99 -12.40 -5.49
CA LYS A 30 5.74 -11.81 -6.61
C LYS A 30 5.82 -10.29 -6.54
N SER A 31 4.75 -9.65 -6.12
CA SER A 31 4.74 -8.20 -5.90
C SER A 31 5.64 -7.79 -4.73
N ILE A 32 5.63 -8.54 -3.64
CA ILE A 32 6.55 -8.30 -2.51
C ILE A 32 8.00 -8.47 -2.96
N GLU A 33 8.31 -9.50 -3.73
CA GLU A 33 9.66 -9.71 -4.29
C GLU A 33 10.09 -8.53 -5.18
N TYR A 34 9.18 -7.94 -5.95
CA TYR A 34 9.47 -6.76 -6.74
C TYR A 34 9.74 -5.52 -5.88
N HIS A 35 8.89 -5.27 -4.87
CA HIS A 35 8.95 -4.05 -4.04
C HIS A 35 9.98 -4.14 -2.91
N ASP A 36 10.12 -5.30 -2.28
CA ASP A 36 10.97 -5.52 -1.10
C ASP A 36 11.68 -6.88 -1.15
N PRO A 37 12.61 -7.11 -2.10
CA PRO A 37 13.28 -8.40 -2.28
C PRO A 37 14.10 -8.86 -1.07
N ASN A 38 14.45 -7.95 -0.18
CA ASN A 38 15.31 -8.22 0.98
C ASN A 38 14.54 -8.24 2.32
N ASN A 39 13.20 -8.19 2.29
CA ASN A 39 12.34 -8.14 3.48
C ASN A 39 12.75 -7.00 4.45
N ASN A 40 13.03 -5.83 3.88
CA ASN A 40 13.45 -4.65 4.64
C ASN A 40 12.30 -4.01 5.40
N TRP A 41 11.04 -4.17 4.93
CA TRP A 41 9.86 -3.61 5.59
C TRP A 41 9.73 -4.12 7.02
N ALA A 42 9.92 -5.41 7.26
CA ALA A 42 9.81 -6.00 8.61
C ALA A 42 10.73 -5.34 9.64
N ARG A 43 11.81 -4.71 9.19
CA ARG A 43 12.82 -4.01 10.03
C ARG A 43 12.99 -2.54 9.65
N PHE A 44 12.01 -1.96 8.99
CA PHE A 44 12.11 -0.59 8.47
C PHE A 44 12.37 0.42 9.59
N ILE A 45 13.39 1.23 9.40
CA ILE A 45 13.73 2.40 10.21
C ILE A 45 14.02 3.53 9.22
N GLY A 46 13.24 4.58 9.23
CA GLY A 46 13.44 5.69 8.29
C GLY A 46 12.38 6.76 8.38
N ASP A 47 12.60 7.80 7.59
CA ASP A 47 11.72 8.94 7.49
C ASP A 47 11.04 8.99 6.11
N LEU A 48 9.76 9.34 6.11
CA LEU A 48 8.97 9.60 4.91
C LEU A 48 8.51 11.06 4.96
N ASN A 49 8.88 11.85 3.94
CA ASN A 49 8.36 13.20 3.77
C ASN A 49 7.26 13.19 2.72
N ILE A 50 6.07 13.58 3.11
CA ILE A 50 4.87 13.48 2.29
C ILE A 50 4.23 14.86 2.18
N THR A 51 3.97 15.30 0.96
CA THR A 51 3.11 16.45 0.70
C THR A 51 1.78 15.94 0.16
N MET A 52 0.69 16.21 0.87
CA MET A 52 -0.67 15.94 0.41
C MET A 52 -1.25 17.20 -0.22
N GLU A 53 -1.62 17.10 -1.48
CA GLU A 53 -2.34 18.14 -2.21
C GLU A 53 -3.78 17.73 -2.46
N THR A 54 -4.72 18.65 -2.29
CA THR A 54 -6.15 18.45 -2.55
C THR A 54 -6.72 19.66 -3.29
N PRO A 55 -7.81 19.54 -4.06
CA PRO A 55 -8.35 20.65 -4.86
C PRO A 55 -8.74 21.90 -4.07
N SER A 56 -9.10 21.73 -2.79
CA SER A 56 -9.77 22.78 -2.01
C SER A 56 -9.01 23.25 -0.77
N ARG A 57 -7.79 22.75 -0.51
CA ARG A 57 -7.02 23.08 0.69
C ARG A 57 -5.56 23.36 0.34
N ALA A 58 -4.90 24.16 1.16
CA ALA A 58 -3.46 24.30 1.08
C ALA A 58 -2.74 22.95 1.24
N PRO A 59 -1.61 22.75 0.54
CA PRO A 59 -0.82 21.52 0.68
C PRO A 59 -0.43 21.28 2.15
N ARG A 60 -0.49 20.02 2.57
CA ARG A 60 -0.06 19.59 3.90
C ARG A 60 1.25 18.82 3.79
N VAL A 61 2.30 19.37 4.36
CA VAL A 61 3.60 18.70 4.48
C VAL A 61 3.63 17.92 5.79
N SER A 62 3.94 16.64 5.70
CA SER A 62 4.07 15.72 6.84
C SER A 62 5.47 15.11 6.84
N SER A 63 6.13 15.14 8.00
CA SER A 63 7.38 14.41 8.26
C SER A 63 7.07 13.23 9.18
N ILE A 64 7.29 12.02 8.68
CA ILE A 64 6.93 10.78 9.36
C ILE A 64 8.20 10.01 9.65
N SER A 65 8.44 9.67 10.92
CA SER A 65 9.53 8.79 11.34
C SER A 65 8.96 7.45 11.78
N LEU A 66 9.53 6.38 11.27
CA LEU A 66 9.13 5.00 11.54
C LEU A 66 10.30 4.19 12.11
N ASN A 67 10.03 3.36 13.11
CA ASN A 67 10.87 2.25 13.51
C ASN A 67 9.95 1.07 13.83
N LEU A 68 9.74 0.18 12.86
CA LEU A 68 8.77 -0.91 13.00
C LEU A 68 9.20 -1.93 14.06
N GLN A 69 10.49 -2.19 14.22
CA GLN A 69 10.98 -3.11 15.26
C GLN A 69 10.70 -2.60 16.67
N LYS A 70 10.77 -1.28 16.88
CA LYS A 70 10.46 -0.65 18.17
C LYS A 70 8.98 -0.28 18.31
N GLN A 71 8.16 -0.54 17.30
CA GLN A 71 6.78 -0.11 17.23
C GLN A 71 6.64 1.41 17.45
N TYR A 72 7.59 2.18 16.87
CA TYR A 72 7.66 3.62 16.98
C TYR A 72 7.15 4.28 15.70
N PHE A 73 6.30 5.28 15.90
CA PHE A 73 5.79 6.16 14.87
C PHE A 73 5.78 7.60 15.38
N LYS A 74 6.26 8.52 14.57
CA LYS A 74 6.08 9.96 14.80
C LYS A 74 5.62 10.60 13.48
N ASN A 75 4.63 11.48 13.58
CA ASN A 75 4.19 12.33 12.47
C ASN A 75 4.17 13.77 12.93
N GLU A 76 4.81 14.65 12.19
CA GLU A 76 4.79 16.09 12.41
C GLU A 76 4.29 16.78 11.15
N TYR A 77 3.26 17.62 11.27
CA TYR A 77 2.68 18.33 10.12
C TYR A 77 2.14 19.70 10.50
N GLY A 78 2.11 20.59 9.49
CA GLY A 78 1.48 21.91 9.61
C GLY A 78 -0.01 21.88 9.28
N LYS A 79 -0.82 22.61 10.05
CA LYS A 79 -2.24 22.88 9.76
C LYS A 79 -2.65 24.23 10.32
N ASP A 80 -3.20 25.10 9.48
CA ASP A 80 -3.72 26.41 9.85
C ASP A 80 -2.72 27.25 10.68
N GLY A 81 -1.44 27.25 10.28
CA GLY A 81 -0.36 27.97 10.96
C GLY A 81 0.15 27.29 12.26
N ASN A 82 -0.40 26.17 12.65
CA ASN A 82 0.02 25.39 13.81
C ASN A 82 0.82 24.15 13.39
N THR A 83 1.73 23.71 14.26
CA THR A 83 2.44 22.45 14.15
C THR A 83 1.81 21.42 15.05
N ILE A 84 1.38 20.27 14.48
CA ILE A 84 0.85 19.14 15.19
C ILE A 84 1.90 18.03 15.19
N THR A 85 2.20 17.48 16.36
CA THR A 85 3.05 16.30 16.51
C THR A 85 2.23 15.17 17.12
N GLN A 86 2.28 14.02 16.47
CA GLN A 86 1.68 12.77 16.94
C GLN A 86 2.80 11.74 17.07
N GLU A 87 2.97 11.18 18.27
CA GLU A 87 3.96 10.15 18.52
C GLU A 87 3.29 8.94 19.19
N VAL A 88 3.57 7.76 18.68
CA VAL A 88 3.12 6.49 19.23
C VAL A 88 4.34 5.60 19.40
N ASN A 89 4.56 5.12 20.62
CA ASN A 89 5.64 4.21 20.94
C ASN A 89 5.05 3.02 21.69
N LYS A 90 4.86 1.91 21.00
CA LYS A 90 4.06 0.77 21.50
C LYS A 90 2.66 1.26 21.91
N GLU A 91 2.31 1.11 23.19
CA GLU A 91 1.03 1.60 23.73
C GLU A 91 1.08 3.07 24.18
N ALA A 92 2.27 3.62 24.40
CA ALA A 92 2.42 5.01 24.81
C ALA A 92 2.13 5.96 23.65
N CYS A 93 1.51 7.10 23.97
CA CYS A 93 1.15 8.11 22.99
C CYS A 93 1.45 9.50 23.52
N LEU A 94 1.94 10.37 22.63
CA LEU A 94 2.14 11.78 22.88
C LEU A 94 1.56 12.58 21.71
N VAL A 95 0.73 13.58 22.02
CA VAL A 95 0.21 14.54 21.05
C VAL A 95 0.57 15.94 21.51
N LEU A 96 1.10 16.75 20.59
CA LEU A 96 1.48 18.13 20.87
C LEU A 96 0.85 19.09 19.87
N LEU A 97 0.48 20.26 20.35
CA LEU A 97 0.14 21.42 19.54
C LEU A 97 1.20 22.51 19.78
N ASN A 98 1.91 22.92 18.74
CA ASN A 98 3.00 23.89 18.83
C ASN A 98 4.06 23.50 19.90
N LYS A 99 4.40 22.21 19.95
CA LYS A 99 5.33 21.60 20.93
C LYS A 99 4.84 21.60 22.39
N LYS A 100 3.58 21.95 22.66
CA LYS A 100 2.96 21.93 24.00
C LYS A 100 2.00 20.76 24.15
N LYS A 101 1.89 20.23 25.36
CA LYS A 101 0.92 19.16 25.72
C LYS A 101 -0.46 19.74 26.11
N GLU A 102 -0.46 20.96 26.56
CA GLU A 102 -1.65 21.68 27.00
C GLU A 102 -2.32 22.33 25.79
N PHE A 103 -3.58 22.02 25.60
CA PHE A 103 -4.46 22.63 24.60
C PHE A 103 -5.90 22.61 25.09
N THR A 104 -6.71 23.50 24.58
CA THR A 104 -8.13 23.61 24.92
C THR A 104 -8.95 22.48 24.26
N ALA A 105 -10.15 22.22 24.80
CA ALA A 105 -11.07 21.26 24.16
C ALA A 105 -11.49 21.66 22.74
N ALA A 106 -11.53 22.97 22.46
CA ALA A 106 -11.79 23.48 21.10
C ALA A 106 -10.64 23.15 20.14
N GLU A 107 -9.39 23.33 20.56
CA GLU A 107 -8.20 22.97 19.80
C GLU A 107 -8.11 21.45 19.61
N GLU A 108 -8.37 20.65 20.65
CA GLU A 108 -8.41 19.20 20.57
C GLU A 108 -9.37 18.74 19.48
N LYS A 109 -10.60 19.26 19.46
CA LYS A 109 -11.59 18.95 18.44
C LYS A 109 -11.17 19.42 17.05
N THR A 110 -10.68 20.66 16.91
CA THR A 110 -10.31 21.29 15.62
C THR A 110 -9.14 20.57 14.95
N TYR A 111 -8.12 20.25 15.74
CA TYR A 111 -6.89 19.63 15.25
C TYR A 111 -6.83 18.12 15.45
N ARG A 112 -7.88 17.51 16.05
CA ARG A 112 -7.97 16.07 16.34
C ARG A 112 -6.80 15.58 17.19
N LEU A 113 -6.54 16.25 18.31
CA LEU A 113 -5.40 16.04 19.19
C LEU A 113 -5.64 14.90 20.19
N SER A 114 -5.97 13.70 19.72
CA SER A 114 -6.19 12.55 20.60
C SER A 114 -5.24 11.41 20.28
N CYS A 115 -4.97 10.56 21.27
CA CYS A 115 -4.16 9.36 21.09
C CYS A 115 -4.79 8.36 20.12
N ASP A 116 -6.12 8.26 20.13
CA ASP A 116 -6.83 7.41 19.16
C ASP A 116 -6.61 7.90 17.73
N GLN A 117 -6.60 9.23 17.53
CA GLN A 117 -6.28 9.77 16.21
C GLN A 117 -4.81 9.53 15.84
N ALA A 118 -3.88 9.67 16.78
CA ALA A 118 -2.46 9.39 16.53
C ALA A 118 -2.24 7.91 16.15
N LYS A 119 -2.89 6.98 16.85
CA LYS A 119 -2.86 5.53 16.53
C LYS A 119 -3.45 5.26 15.14
N ARG A 120 -4.64 5.83 14.81
CA ARG A 120 -5.22 5.71 13.46
C ARG A 120 -4.31 6.27 12.37
N THR A 121 -3.64 7.39 12.65
CA THR A 121 -2.69 7.99 11.70
C THR A 121 -1.47 7.08 11.48
N ARG A 122 -0.93 6.48 12.54
CA ARG A 122 0.12 5.46 12.45
C ARG A 122 -0.32 4.30 11.56
N ASP A 123 -1.50 3.73 11.83
CA ASP A 123 -2.02 2.56 11.11
C ASP A 123 -2.25 2.88 9.63
N TYR A 124 -2.80 4.07 9.34
CA TYR A 124 -2.97 4.57 7.96
C TYR A 124 -1.65 4.65 7.21
N TYR A 125 -0.63 5.34 7.75
CA TYR A 125 0.63 5.50 7.04
C TYR A 125 1.43 4.20 6.97
N THR A 126 1.46 3.40 8.02
CA THR A 126 2.15 2.11 7.99
C THR A 126 1.49 1.14 7.01
N TYR A 127 0.17 1.16 6.90
CA TYR A 127 -0.53 0.35 5.90
C TYR A 127 -0.20 0.81 4.48
N LEU A 128 -0.45 2.07 4.14
CA LEU A 128 -0.31 2.57 2.76
C LEU A 128 1.13 2.49 2.24
N TYR A 129 2.11 2.82 3.09
CA TYR A 129 3.52 2.81 2.69
C TYR A 129 4.16 1.43 2.85
N GLY A 130 3.51 0.52 3.56
CA GLY A 130 3.90 -0.88 3.68
C GLY A 130 3.27 -1.82 2.65
N LEU A 131 2.40 -1.33 1.75
CA LEU A 131 1.90 -2.15 0.64
C LEU A 131 3.02 -2.41 -0.38
N PRO A 132 3.10 -3.62 -0.97
CA PRO A 132 2.21 -4.78 -0.78
C PRO A 132 2.55 -5.67 0.43
N MET A 133 3.64 -5.44 1.18
CA MET A 133 4.09 -6.29 2.30
C MET A 133 3.00 -6.45 3.38
N LYS A 134 2.23 -5.41 3.62
CA LYS A 134 1.09 -5.39 4.57
C LYS A 134 -0.05 -6.37 4.21
N LEU A 135 -0.09 -6.87 2.98
CA LEU A 135 -1.05 -7.89 2.57
C LEU A 135 -0.74 -9.29 3.15
N LYS A 136 0.37 -9.43 3.87
CA LYS A 136 0.73 -10.65 4.61
C LYS A 136 0.47 -10.55 6.11
N ASP A 137 -0.08 -9.43 6.58
CA ASP A 137 -0.41 -9.25 7.99
C ASP A 137 -1.56 -10.18 8.42
N PRO A 138 -1.59 -10.60 9.69
CA PRO A 138 -2.69 -11.37 10.25
C PRO A 138 -4.05 -10.70 10.02
N GLY A 139 -5.07 -11.51 9.73
CA GLY A 139 -6.42 -11.04 9.43
C GLY A 139 -6.65 -10.61 7.98
N THR A 140 -5.65 -10.73 7.10
CA THR A 140 -5.79 -10.54 5.66
C THR A 140 -6.32 -11.82 5.01
N LEU A 141 -7.40 -11.71 4.24
CA LEU A 141 -8.08 -12.80 3.55
C LEU A 141 -7.92 -12.64 2.04
N ILE A 142 -6.93 -13.31 1.47
CA ILE A 142 -6.61 -13.23 0.05
C ILE A 142 -7.47 -14.25 -0.71
N ASN A 143 -8.21 -13.77 -1.74
CA ASN A 143 -8.92 -14.67 -2.63
C ASN A 143 -7.91 -15.51 -3.46
N PRO A 144 -8.01 -16.83 -3.48
CA PRO A 144 -7.11 -17.67 -4.27
C PRO A 144 -7.22 -17.43 -5.78
N LYS A 145 -8.36 -16.93 -6.26
CA LYS A 145 -8.58 -16.63 -7.68
C LYS A 145 -7.98 -15.29 -8.03
N VAL A 146 -7.07 -15.27 -9.02
CA VAL A 146 -6.54 -14.07 -9.67
C VAL A 146 -7.37 -13.78 -10.92
N GLU A 147 -7.64 -12.52 -11.15
CA GLU A 147 -8.37 -12.06 -12.33
C GLU A 147 -7.46 -11.23 -13.26
N LYS A 148 -7.78 -11.26 -14.55
CA LYS A 148 -7.26 -10.27 -15.49
C LYS A 148 -8.32 -9.19 -15.65
N ARG A 149 -7.96 -7.93 -15.41
CA ARG A 149 -8.86 -6.79 -15.60
C ARG A 149 -8.16 -5.67 -16.35
N SER A 150 -8.87 -5.05 -17.30
CA SER A 150 -8.45 -3.76 -17.86
C SER A 150 -8.95 -2.63 -16.95
N PHE A 151 -8.07 -1.72 -16.58
CA PHE A 151 -8.39 -0.55 -15.77
C PHE A 151 -7.64 0.67 -16.31
N LYS A 152 -8.35 1.77 -16.61
CA LYS A 152 -7.79 3.01 -17.17
C LYS A 152 -6.89 2.78 -18.40
N GLY A 153 -7.29 1.82 -19.27
CA GLY A 153 -6.59 1.53 -20.53
C GLY A 153 -5.36 0.62 -20.44
N LYS A 154 -5.08 0.07 -19.27
CA LYS A 154 -3.99 -0.90 -19.04
C LYS A 154 -4.56 -2.19 -18.47
N ASP A 155 -3.97 -3.34 -18.87
CA ASP A 155 -4.31 -4.66 -18.33
C ASP A 155 -3.48 -4.97 -17.09
N TYR A 156 -4.11 -5.66 -16.13
CA TYR A 156 -3.52 -6.00 -14.84
C TYR A 156 -3.86 -7.43 -14.42
N TRP A 157 -2.99 -8.02 -13.61
CA TRP A 157 -3.36 -9.08 -12.69
C TRP A 157 -4.01 -8.45 -11.45
N VAL A 158 -5.13 -9.00 -11.00
CA VAL A 158 -5.89 -8.43 -9.89
C VAL A 158 -6.14 -9.48 -8.81
N ALA A 159 -5.75 -9.14 -7.58
CA ALA A 159 -6.10 -9.90 -6.39
C ALA A 159 -7.22 -9.19 -5.62
N GLN A 160 -8.28 -9.92 -5.28
CA GLN A 160 -9.29 -9.47 -4.33
C GLN A 160 -8.81 -9.83 -2.92
N VAL A 161 -8.92 -8.87 -2.01
CA VAL A 161 -8.57 -9.03 -0.60
C VAL A 161 -9.71 -8.53 0.27
N LYS A 162 -10.02 -9.29 1.29
CA LYS A 162 -10.89 -8.90 2.40
C LYS A 162 -10.11 -8.99 3.70
N TYR A 163 -10.71 -8.52 4.77
CA TYR A 163 -10.11 -8.59 6.09
C TYR A 163 -11.07 -9.27 7.06
N GLU A 164 -10.52 -9.85 8.12
CA GLU A 164 -11.34 -10.24 9.26
C GLU A 164 -12.10 -9.03 9.79
N LYS A 165 -13.29 -9.25 10.34
CA LYS A 165 -14.24 -8.19 10.71
C LYS A 165 -13.64 -7.13 11.66
N GLU A 166 -12.72 -7.56 12.50
CA GLU A 166 -12.01 -6.73 13.48
C GLU A 166 -10.93 -5.84 12.84
N VAL A 167 -10.46 -6.22 11.63
CA VAL A 167 -9.44 -5.49 10.88
C VAL A 167 -10.05 -4.52 9.89
N GLY A 168 -11.05 -4.97 9.12
CA GLY A 168 -11.70 -4.13 8.12
C GLY A 168 -12.97 -4.76 7.54
N LYS A 169 -13.80 -3.94 6.91
CA LYS A 169 -15.09 -4.38 6.34
C LYS A 169 -15.15 -4.24 4.83
N ASP A 170 -14.22 -3.48 4.25
CA ASP A 170 -14.20 -3.14 2.84
C ASP A 170 -13.71 -4.31 1.99
N THR A 171 -14.18 -4.38 0.75
CA THR A 171 -13.61 -5.26 -0.26
C THR A 171 -12.56 -4.49 -1.04
N TRP A 172 -11.36 -5.02 -1.08
CA TRP A 172 -10.21 -4.42 -1.74
C TRP A 172 -9.79 -5.20 -2.98
N TYR A 173 -9.33 -4.48 -4.01
CA TYR A 173 -8.73 -4.99 -5.22
C TYR A 173 -7.37 -4.36 -5.41
N PHE A 174 -6.35 -5.19 -5.59
CA PHE A 174 -4.97 -4.77 -5.83
C PHE A 174 -4.58 -5.16 -7.24
N TYR A 175 -4.11 -4.18 -8.01
CA TYR A 175 -3.82 -4.30 -9.43
C TYR A 175 -2.31 -4.29 -9.64
N PHE A 176 -1.82 -5.34 -10.26
CA PHE A 176 -0.39 -5.58 -10.45
C PHE A 176 -0.04 -5.61 -11.93
N ASP A 177 1.06 -4.96 -12.31
CA ASP A 177 1.59 -5.00 -13.66
C ASP A 177 1.88 -6.45 -14.08
N PRO A 178 1.43 -6.90 -15.26
CA PRO A 178 1.57 -8.31 -15.66
C PRO A 178 3.01 -8.78 -15.87
N SER A 179 3.93 -7.85 -16.12
CA SER A 179 5.32 -8.14 -16.45
C SER A 179 6.24 -8.06 -15.24
N THR A 180 6.05 -7.03 -14.42
CA THR A 180 6.92 -6.72 -13.29
C THR A 180 6.35 -7.13 -11.94
N PHE A 181 5.03 -7.32 -11.85
CA PHE A 181 4.27 -7.50 -10.60
C PHE A 181 4.30 -6.27 -9.68
N ALA A 182 4.70 -5.10 -10.19
CA ALA A 182 4.58 -3.84 -9.46
C ALA A 182 3.12 -3.57 -9.09
N LEU A 183 2.85 -3.16 -7.86
CA LEU A 183 1.54 -2.69 -7.43
C LEU A 183 1.34 -1.27 -7.97
N GLU A 184 0.39 -1.09 -8.88
CA GLU A 184 0.13 0.20 -9.54
C GLU A 184 -1.23 0.82 -9.19
N VAL A 185 -2.19 0.01 -8.74
CA VAL A 185 -3.50 0.52 -8.31
C VAL A 185 -3.98 -0.30 -7.12
N TYR A 186 -4.63 0.35 -6.18
CA TYR A 186 -5.53 -0.33 -5.25
C TYR A 186 -6.87 0.40 -5.21
N GLN A 187 -7.92 -0.36 -5.02
CA GLN A 187 -9.30 0.09 -5.09
C GLN A 187 -10.09 -0.57 -3.97
N PHE A 188 -10.97 0.16 -3.32
CA PHE A 188 -11.84 -0.42 -2.32
C PHE A 188 -13.29 0.00 -2.49
N TYR A 189 -14.17 -0.84 -1.97
CA TYR A 189 -15.60 -0.61 -1.90
C TYR A 189 -16.11 -0.89 -0.49
N HIS A 190 -16.95 0.00 0.03
CA HIS A 190 -17.77 -0.29 1.20
C HIS A 190 -18.95 -1.19 0.80
N ASP A 191 -19.53 -0.92 -0.39
CA ASP A 191 -20.58 -1.70 -1.02
C ASP A 191 -20.39 -1.66 -2.55
N GLU A 192 -19.90 -2.75 -3.14
CA GLU A 192 -19.63 -2.82 -4.59
C GLU A 192 -20.90 -2.55 -5.44
N SER A 193 -22.09 -2.93 -4.94
CA SER A 193 -23.35 -2.73 -5.68
C SER A 193 -23.67 -1.24 -5.87
N LYS A 194 -23.11 -0.36 -5.05
CA LYS A 194 -23.28 1.10 -5.10
C LYS A 194 -22.18 1.81 -5.85
N ASN A 195 -21.15 1.09 -6.27
CA ASN A 195 -19.93 1.67 -6.85
C ASN A 195 -19.34 2.78 -5.95
N ASP A 196 -19.46 2.60 -4.63
CA ASP A 196 -18.89 3.52 -3.64
C ASP A 196 -17.40 3.27 -3.41
N GLY A 197 -16.80 4.03 -2.48
CA GLY A 197 -15.36 3.91 -2.21
C GLY A 197 -14.48 4.63 -3.22
N GLU A 198 -13.23 4.23 -3.27
CA GLU A 198 -12.19 4.98 -3.97
C GLU A 198 -11.21 4.04 -4.67
N TYR A 199 -10.52 4.56 -5.69
CA TYR A 199 -9.33 3.94 -6.24
C TYR A 199 -8.14 4.89 -6.16
N ILE A 200 -6.96 4.30 -6.07
CA ILE A 200 -5.71 5.03 -5.88
C ILE A 200 -4.74 4.59 -6.98
N LEU A 201 -4.33 5.56 -7.81
CA LEU A 201 -3.30 5.35 -8.82
C LEU A 201 -1.92 5.60 -8.21
N LEU A 202 -1.03 4.65 -8.42
CA LEU A 202 0.34 4.69 -7.97
C LEU A 202 1.25 4.94 -9.17
N THR A 203 2.00 6.03 -9.12
CA THR A 203 2.89 6.39 -10.23
C THR A 203 4.25 6.78 -9.74
N GLU A 204 5.25 6.57 -10.59
CA GLU A 204 6.66 6.75 -10.28
C GLU A 204 7.09 5.93 -9.05
N GLU A 205 8.36 5.74 -8.87
CA GLU A 205 8.89 4.99 -7.72
C GLU A 205 10.06 5.72 -7.10
N TYR A 206 10.15 5.62 -5.78
CA TYR A 206 11.35 5.91 -5.00
C TYR A 206 11.81 4.66 -4.28
N GLU A 207 13.10 4.46 -4.27
CA GLU A 207 13.71 3.49 -3.38
C GLU A 207 14.02 4.15 -2.03
N VAL A 208 13.39 3.62 -0.98
CA VAL A 208 13.59 4.04 0.41
C VAL A 208 14.08 2.82 1.20
N ASN A 209 15.33 2.86 1.64
CA ASN A 209 15.96 1.76 2.39
C ASN A 209 15.85 0.38 1.69
N GLY A 210 16.04 0.35 0.38
CA GLY A 210 15.96 -0.87 -0.42
C GLY A 210 14.54 -1.34 -0.72
N ILE A 211 13.52 -0.52 -0.45
CA ILE A 211 12.12 -0.78 -0.77
C ILE A 211 11.68 0.17 -1.88
N LYS A 212 11.13 -0.37 -2.96
CA LYS A 212 10.49 0.43 -4.01
C LYS A 212 9.11 0.87 -3.56
N MET A 213 8.95 2.14 -3.31
CA MET A 213 7.68 2.74 -2.90
C MET A 213 7.13 3.63 -4.00
N PRO A 214 5.81 3.62 -4.26
CA PRO A 214 5.20 4.61 -5.15
C PRO A 214 5.49 6.02 -4.67
N LYS A 215 5.98 6.88 -5.58
CA LYS A 215 6.24 8.28 -5.31
C LYS A 215 4.95 9.07 -5.16
N ASN A 216 3.97 8.79 -6.04
CA ASN A 216 2.70 9.49 -6.05
C ASN A 216 1.56 8.50 -5.77
N ARG A 217 0.61 8.93 -4.95
CA ARG A 217 -0.66 8.24 -4.69
C ARG A 217 -1.79 9.21 -4.97
N ALA A 218 -2.46 9.05 -6.11
CA ALA A 218 -3.56 9.91 -6.53
C ALA A 218 -4.92 9.22 -6.29
N TRP A 219 -5.78 9.85 -5.53
CA TRP A 219 -7.05 9.34 -5.01
C TRP A 219 -8.22 9.84 -5.84
N PHE A 220 -9.16 8.95 -6.16
CA PHE A 220 -10.35 9.23 -6.95
C PHE A 220 -11.54 8.47 -6.39
N TYR A 221 -12.75 9.03 -6.51
CA TYR A 221 -13.96 8.27 -6.25
C TYR A 221 -14.22 7.22 -7.35
N ASN A 222 -14.69 6.03 -6.97
CA ASN A 222 -15.09 4.98 -7.93
C ASN A 222 -16.25 5.45 -8.79
N LYS A 223 -17.19 6.18 -8.19
CA LYS A 223 -18.48 6.53 -8.76
C LYS A 223 -18.39 7.37 -10.04
N ASP A 224 -17.50 8.35 -10.06
CA ASP A 224 -17.48 9.41 -11.07
C ASP A 224 -16.06 9.87 -11.45
N ASP A 225 -15.04 9.17 -10.99
CA ASP A 225 -13.63 9.53 -11.19
C ASP A 225 -13.24 10.92 -10.62
N ALA A 226 -14.05 11.47 -9.71
CA ALA A 226 -13.74 12.77 -9.14
C ALA A 226 -12.45 12.72 -8.31
N TYR A 227 -11.53 13.61 -8.64
CA TYR A 227 -10.21 13.68 -7.99
C TYR A 227 -10.32 14.21 -6.56
N LEU A 228 -9.67 13.52 -5.63
CA LEU A 228 -9.68 13.84 -4.20
C LEU A 228 -8.39 14.51 -3.72
N GLY A 229 -7.26 14.10 -4.29
CA GLY A 229 -5.95 14.60 -3.90
C GLY A 229 -4.82 13.65 -4.26
N THR A 230 -3.60 14.08 -4.05
CA THR A 230 -2.40 13.27 -4.28
C THR A 230 -1.43 13.41 -3.10
N ASP A 231 -0.96 12.29 -2.61
CA ASP A 231 0.19 12.22 -1.71
C ASP A 231 1.47 12.07 -2.54
N PHE A 232 2.40 13.00 -2.38
CA PHE A 232 3.71 12.99 -2.99
C PHE A 232 4.76 12.61 -1.95
N LEU A 233 5.49 11.52 -2.18
CA LEU A 233 6.62 11.09 -1.37
C LEU A 233 7.91 11.76 -1.90
N TYR A 234 8.64 12.42 -1.03
CA TYR A 234 9.92 13.06 -1.36
C TYR A 234 11.08 12.37 -0.63
N LYS A 235 12.23 12.32 -1.28
CA LYS A 235 13.48 11.96 -0.61
C LYS A 235 13.85 13.03 0.41
N ASN A 236 14.36 12.61 1.57
CA ASN A 236 15.04 13.54 2.45
C ASN A 236 16.16 14.23 1.65
N GLN A 237 16.12 15.56 1.55
CA GLN A 237 17.30 16.27 1.12
C GLN A 237 18.33 16.07 2.25
N THR A 238 19.34 15.27 2.00
CA THR A 238 20.53 15.21 2.86
C THR A 238 21.07 16.62 2.96
N LYS A 239 20.97 17.20 4.16
CA LYS A 239 21.63 18.46 4.49
C LYS A 239 23.14 18.29 4.48
#